data_02b0ab29e576ab821b11f4d390565206
#
_entry.id   02b0ab29e576ab821b11f4d390565206
#
_cell.length_a   1.000
_cell.length_b   1.000
_cell.length_c   1.000
_cell.angle_alpha   90.00
_cell.angle_beta   90.00
_cell.angle_gamma   90.00
#
_symmetry.space_group_name_H-M   'P 1'
#
loop_
_entity.id
_entity.type
_entity.pdbx_description
1 polymer ?
#
loop_
_entity_poly.entity_id
_entity_poly.type
_entity_poly.pdbx_seq_one_letter_code
_entity_poly.pdbx_strand_id
1 'polypeptide(L)'
;MRTTTNPFAPSSLGAGTHSANTKEAEDFVIVEESAVAKGVRRITAVTRNVAREARENGRGLTNLVTEIENHAESSTDVILLEASSNKLRKDIDSTSLMSYSTKTELRGRIEKLQKRANELRKANAGQVMNDCLKLLTSKLEAGTEAICVERMDGGVDAKSAQKIVEKLKKNHPDMSFFGVCEQGGGERLVCVASGGGGGEVDSARWLKGVLGKFGGKGGGTKKFAQGQILLGDGEGGRDFVDAVMAKAREQVLEMEVEMKNGE
;
A
#
# COMPACT_ATOMS: atom_id res chain seq x y z
N MET A 1 -52.09 20.91 -46.56
CA MET A 1 -50.75 20.46 -46.18
C MET A 1 -50.65 20.54 -44.66
N ARG A 2 -50.58 19.41 -43.96
CA ARG A 2 -50.36 19.41 -42.50
C ARG A 2 -48.88 19.30 -42.28
N THR A 3 -48.26 20.35 -41.71
CA THR A 3 -46.86 20.31 -41.24
C THR A 3 -46.80 19.48 -39.96
N THR A 4 -46.28 18.28 -40.05
CA THR A 4 -45.94 17.46 -38.88
C THR A 4 -44.76 18.08 -38.17
N THR A 5 -44.99 18.85 -37.11
CA THR A 5 -43.96 19.28 -36.18
C THR A 5 -43.41 18.05 -35.45
N ASN A 6 -42.12 17.78 -35.59
CA ASN A 6 -41.44 16.73 -34.87
C ASN A 6 -41.46 17.08 -33.36
N PRO A 7 -42.14 16.29 -32.49
CA PRO A 7 -42.23 16.61 -31.08
C PRO A 7 -40.89 16.45 -30.30
N PHE A 8 -39.82 15.96 -30.95
CA PHE A 8 -38.50 15.80 -30.40
C PHE A 8 -37.47 16.82 -30.92
N ALA A 9 -37.90 17.90 -31.56
CA ALA A 9 -36.99 18.99 -31.92
C ALA A 9 -36.49 19.64 -30.63
N PRO A 10 -35.13 19.73 -30.39
CA PRO A 10 -34.59 20.33 -29.19
C PRO A 10 -34.98 21.82 -29.17
N SER A 11 -35.67 22.24 -28.10
CA SER A 11 -36.17 23.59 -27.91
C SER A 11 -35.10 24.60 -27.45
N SER A 12 -33.85 24.21 -27.36
CA SER A 12 -32.74 25.11 -27.03
C SER A 12 -31.59 24.97 -28.04
N LEU A 13 -31.34 26.01 -28.79
CA LEU A 13 -30.14 26.20 -29.58
C LEU A 13 -29.02 26.56 -28.62
N GLY A 14 -28.20 25.58 -28.21
CA GLY A 14 -26.96 25.85 -27.49
C GLY A 14 -25.99 26.66 -28.40
N ALA A 15 -25.24 27.60 -27.81
CA ALA A 15 -24.19 28.30 -28.53
C ALA A 15 -23.02 27.34 -28.79
N GLY A 16 -22.90 26.87 -30.04
CA GLY A 16 -21.80 25.96 -30.43
C GLY A 16 -21.95 25.45 -31.88
N THR A 17 -20.88 24.86 -32.42
CA THR A 17 -20.92 24.18 -33.72
C THR A 17 -21.61 22.83 -33.54
N HIS A 18 -22.75 22.64 -34.21
CA HIS A 18 -23.49 21.40 -34.18
C HIS A 18 -23.12 20.49 -35.35
N SER A 19 -22.96 19.19 -35.08
CA SER A 19 -22.81 18.19 -36.13
C SER A 19 -24.12 18.04 -36.90
N ALA A 20 -24.03 17.94 -38.21
CA ALA A 20 -25.22 17.74 -39.07
C ALA A 20 -25.85 16.37 -38.86
N ASN A 21 -25.06 15.38 -38.46
CA ASN A 21 -25.49 14.00 -38.23
C ASN A 21 -24.76 13.38 -37.06
N THR A 22 -25.48 12.71 -36.18
CA THR A 22 -24.87 11.98 -35.02
C THR A 22 -23.95 10.85 -35.44
N LYS A 23 -24.06 10.32 -36.69
CA LYS A 23 -23.08 9.38 -37.26
C LYS A 23 -21.66 9.91 -37.34
N GLU A 24 -21.49 11.23 -37.41
CA GLU A 24 -20.18 11.88 -37.42
C GLU A 24 -19.45 11.73 -36.08
N ALA A 25 -20.14 11.44 -35.00
CA ALA A 25 -19.54 11.12 -33.71
C ALA A 25 -18.87 9.74 -33.69
N GLU A 26 -19.24 8.83 -34.59
CA GLU A 26 -18.76 7.44 -34.70
C GLU A 26 -18.91 6.65 -33.42
N ASP A 27 -17.96 6.80 -32.50
CA ASP A 27 -17.99 6.24 -31.16
C ASP A 27 -18.17 7.36 -30.11
N PHE A 28 -18.77 6.99 -28.99
CA PHE A 28 -19.04 7.94 -27.90
C PHE A 28 -18.76 7.25 -26.55
N VAL A 29 -17.97 7.89 -25.69
CA VAL A 29 -17.60 7.37 -24.38
C VAL A 29 -17.64 8.48 -23.35
N ILE A 30 -18.37 8.27 -22.26
CA ILE A 30 -18.30 9.14 -21.07
C ILE A 30 -17.03 8.77 -20.30
N VAL A 31 -16.14 9.73 -20.11
CA VAL A 31 -14.86 9.54 -19.40
C VAL A 31 -14.89 10.07 -17.98
N GLU A 32 -15.79 11.02 -17.69
CA GLU A 32 -15.89 11.60 -16.34
C GLU A 32 -17.34 11.99 -16.03
N GLU A 33 -17.75 11.76 -14.77
CA GLU A 33 -18.92 12.33 -14.15
C GLU A 33 -18.55 12.92 -12.80
N SER A 34 -18.80 14.20 -12.59
CA SER A 34 -18.47 14.91 -11.35
C SER A 34 -19.63 15.77 -10.86
N ALA A 35 -19.77 15.89 -9.54
CA ALA A 35 -20.72 16.81 -8.93
C ALA A 35 -20.09 18.21 -8.86
N VAL A 36 -20.75 19.21 -9.43
CA VAL A 36 -20.30 20.61 -9.42
C VAL A 36 -20.96 21.40 -8.29
N ALA A 37 -22.25 21.15 -8.06
CA ALA A 37 -23.03 21.78 -7.00
C ALA A 37 -24.19 20.85 -6.61
N LYS A 38 -24.97 21.20 -5.57
CA LYS A 38 -26.17 20.43 -5.19
C LYS A 38 -27.14 20.35 -6.36
N GLY A 39 -27.37 19.14 -6.85
CA GLY A 39 -28.26 18.86 -7.98
C GLY A 39 -27.67 19.13 -9.37
N VAL A 40 -26.39 19.57 -9.49
CA VAL A 40 -25.73 19.83 -10.77
C VAL A 40 -24.60 18.82 -11.00
N ARG A 41 -24.66 18.11 -12.10
CA ARG A 41 -23.66 17.13 -12.55
C ARG A 41 -22.98 17.62 -13.82
N ARG A 42 -21.67 17.43 -13.89
CA ARG A 42 -20.88 17.65 -15.10
C ARG A 42 -20.50 16.29 -15.67
N ILE A 43 -20.72 16.14 -16.98
CA ILE A 43 -20.34 14.95 -17.73
C ILE A 43 -19.33 15.38 -18.80
N THR A 44 -18.21 14.70 -18.86
CA THR A 44 -17.20 14.82 -19.92
C THR A 44 -17.26 13.58 -20.78
N ALA A 45 -17.41 13.77 -22.09
CA ALA A 45 -17.47 12.68 -23.04
C ALA A 45 -16.52 12.95 -24.21
N VAL A 46 -16.06 11.88 -24.83
CA VAL A 46 -15.18 11.90 -26.02
C VAL A 46 -15.80 11.10 -27.16
N THR A 47 -15.41 11.44 -28.39
CA THR A 47 -15.95 10.82 -29.62
C THR A 47 -14.84 10.34 -30.55
N ARG A 48 -15.17 9.60 -31.59
CA ARG A 48 -14.26 9.17 -32.67
C ARG A 48 -13.06 8.39 -32.15
N ASN A 49 -11.86 8.72 -32.64
CA ASN A 49 -10.61 8.02 -32.30
C ASN A 49 -10.31 8.06 -30.79
N VAL A 50 -10.59 9.20 -30.13
CA VAL A 50 -10.35 9.34 -28.69
C VAL A 50 -11.28 8.41 -27.90
N ALA A 51 -12.52 8.21 -28.37
CA ALA A 51 -13.44 7.25 -27.74
C ALA A 51 -12.98 5.79 -27.93
N ARG A 52 -12.39 5.46 -29.08
CA ARG A 52 -11.81 4.12 -29.33
C ARG A 52 -10.62 3.87 -28.40
N GLU A 53 -9.73 4.85 -28.29
CA GLU A 53 -8.59 4.78 -27.37
C GLU A 53 -9.04 4.60 -25.91
N ALA A 54 -10.06 5.33 -25.47
CA ALA A 54 -10.64 5.18 -24.13
C ALA A 54 -11.16 3.76 -23.88
N ARG A 55 -11.75 3.11 -24.89
CA ARG A 55 -12.19 1.70 -24.81
C ARG A 55 -11.04 0.72 -24.78
N GLU A 56 -9.99 0.96 -25.57
CA GLU A 56 -8.79 0.10 -25.60
C GLU A 56 -8.05 0.13 -24.29
N ASN A 57 -7.84 1.31 -23.69
CA ASN A 57 -7.27 1.45 -22.36
C ASN A 57 -8.10 0.68 -21.32
N GLY A 58 -9.43 0.78 -21.38
CA GLY A 58 -10.32 0.02 -20.51
C GLY A 58 -10.19 -1.50 -20.70
N ARG A 59 -10.09 -2.00 -21.94
CA ARG A 59 -9.88 -3.43 -22.22
C ARG A 59 -8.56 -3.94 -21.67
N GLY A 60 -7.47 -3.20 -21.89
CA GLY A 60 -6.15 -3.57 -21.37
C GLY A 60 -6.16 -3.77 -19.86
N LEU A 61 -6.70 -2.79 -19.11
CA LEU A 61 -6.81 -2.89 -17.67
C LEU A 61 -7.79 -3.99 -17.20
N THR A 62 -8.89 -4.21 -17.95
CA THR A 62 -9.83 -5.31 -17.65
C THR A 62 -9.15 -6.67 -17.72
N ASN A 63 -8.33 -6.90 -18.75
CA ASN A 63 -7.57 -8.14 -18.90
C ASN A 63 -6.62 -8.36 -17.71
N LEU A 64 -5.86 -7.33 -17.33
CA LEU A 64 -4.93 -7.40 -16.19
C LEU A 64 -5.66 -7.70 -14.87
N VAL A 65 -6.81 -7.07 -14.62
CA VAL A 65 -7.64 -7.37 -13.43
C VAL A 65 -8.11 -8.82 -13.46
N THR A 66 -8.56 -9.32 -14.62
CA THR A 66 -9.04 -10.70 -14.78
C THR A 66 -7.90 -11.71 -14.54
N GLU A 67 -6.69 -11.44 -15.01
CA GLU A 67 -5.52 -12.27 -14.76
C GLU A 67 -5.22 -12.39 -13.26
N ILE A 68 -5.30 -11.28 -12.53
CA ILE A 68 -5.07 -11.29 -11.08
C ILE A 68 -6.23 -11.99 -10.34
N GLU A 69 -7.47 -11.84 -10.77
CA GLU A 69 -8.61 -12.59 -10.21
C GLU A 69 -8.42 -14.10 -10.36
N ASN A 70 -8.05 -14.56 -11.56
CA ASN A 70 -7.77 -15.97 -11.84
C ASN A 70 -6.60 -16.48 -10.99
N HIS A 71 -5.54 -15.69 -10.86
CA HIS A 71 -4.41 -16.03 -10.00
C HIS A 71 -4.82 -16.08 -8.52
N ALA A 72 -5.66 -15.16 -8.06
CA ALA A 72 -6.15 -15.11 -6.69
C ALA A 72 -7.05 -16.30 -6.31
N GLU A 73 -7.69 -16.95 -7.28
CA GLU A 73 -8.46 -18.17 -7.04
C GLU A 73 -7.57 -19.39 -6.78
N SER A 74 -6.44 -19.46 -7.45
CA SER A 74 -5.51 -20.60 -7.41
C SER A 74 -4.36 -20.43 -6.41
N SER A 75 -4.04 -19.22 -5.98
CA SER A 75 -2.92 -18.90 -5.10
C SER A 75 -3.37 -18.32 -3.76
N THR A 76 -2.67 -18.73 -2.70
CA THR A 76 -2.81 -18.17 -1.35
C THR A 76 -1.73 -17.15 -1.00
N ASP A 77 -0.95 -16.69 -1.99
CA ASP A 77 0.10 -15.68 -1.79
C ASP A 77 -0.52 -14.30 -1.58
N VAL A 78 -0.70 -13.96 -0.31
CA VAL A 78 -1.30 -12.70 0.14
C VAL A 78 -0.45 -11.49 -0.26
N ILE A 79 0.88 -11.62 -0.20
CA ILE A 79 1.80 -10.50 -0.47
C ILE A 79 1.73 -10.11 -1.94
N LEU A 80 1.78 -11.09 -2.83
CA LEU A 80 1.67 -10.87 -4.27
C LEU A 80 0.30 -10.28 -4.63
N LEU A 81 -0.78 -10.77 -4.01
CA LEU A 81 -2.14 -10.29 -4.24
C LEU A 81 -2.32 -8.85 -3.80
N GLU A 82 -1.79 -8.46 -2.63
CA GLU A 82 -1.81 -7.07 -2.14
C GLU A 82 -1.03 -6.15 -3.07
N ALA A 83 0.21 -6.51 -3.43
CA ALA A 83 1.06 -5.71 -4.31
C ALA A 83 0.42 -5.48 -5.69
N SER A 84 -0.07 -6.57 -6.30
CA SER A 84 -0.72 -6.51 -7.62
C SER A 84 -2.01 -5.69 -7.61
N SER A 85 -2.84 -5.85 -6.58
CA SER A 85 -4.09 -5.10 -6.42
C SER A 85 -3.84 -3.61 -6.24
N ASN A 86 -2.84 -3.23 -5.44
CA ASN A 86 -2.48 -1.84 -5.20
C ASN A 86 -1.91 -1.18 -6.46
N LYS A 87 -1.04 -1.88 -7.20
CA LYS A 87 -0.51 -1.40 -8.48
C LYS A 87 -1.63 -1.14 -9.47
N LEU A 88 -2.53 -2.12 -9.69
CA LEU A 88 -3.65 -1.95 -10.60
C LEU A 88 -4.59 -0.82 -10.20
N ARG A 89 -4.81 -0.60 -8.90
CA ARG A 89 -5.61 0.53 -8.44
C ARG A 89 -4.98 1.86 -8.85
N LYS A 90 -3.66 2.01 -8.68
CA LYS A 90 -2.93 3.20 -9.13
C LYS A 90 -3.03 3.38 -10.64
N ASP A 91 -2.86 2.31 -11.42
CA ASP A 91 -2.94 2.35 -12.87
C ASP A 91 -4.35 2.76 -13.36
N ILE A 92 -5.42 2.22 -12.73
CA ILE A 92 -6.81 2.59 -13.03
C ILE A 92 -7.06 4.06 -12.65
N ASP A 93 -6.56 4.52 -11.51
CA ASP A 93 -6.79 5.90 -11.05
C ASP A 93 -6.02 6.92 -11.89
N SER A 94 -4.80 6.61 -12.32
CA SER A 94 -3.95 7.47 -13.16
C SER A 94 -4.43 7.52 -14.62
N THR A 95 -5.15 6.51 -15.12
CA THR A 95 -5.68 6.49 -16.48
C THR A 95 -6.85 7.47 -16.60
N SER A 96 -6.60 8.64 -17.20
CA SER A 96 -7.62 9.68 -17.41
C SER A 96 -8.56 9.34 -18.56
N LEU A 97 -8.03 8.75 -19.63
CA LEU A 97 -8.77 8.41 -20.84
C LEU A 97 -9.27 6.96 -20.78
N MET A 98 -10.40 6.75 -20.10
CA MET A 98 -11.08 5.47 -19.99
C MET A 98 -12.59 5.69 -19.75
N SER A 99 -13.43 4.74 -20.18
CA SER A 99 -14.86 4.79 -19.88
C SER A 99 -15.12 4.89 -18.38
N TYR A 100 -15.93 5.85 -17.96
CA TYR A 100 -16.30 6.04 -16.55
C TYR A 100 -16.96 4.80 -15.95
N SER A 101 -17.84 4.12 -16.72
CA SER A 101 -18.48 2.88 -16.27
C SER A 101 -17.46 1.77 -16.06
N THR A 102 -16.53 1.58 -17.00
CA THR A 102 -15.44 0.58 -16.88
C THR A 102 -14.54 0.92 -15.70
N LYS A 103 -14.18 2.18 -15.51
CA LYS A 103 -13.36 2.64 -14.37
C LYS A 103 -14.02 2.31 -13.03
N THR A 104 -15.32 2.56 -12.93
CA THR A 104 -16.11 2.28 -11.72
C THR A 104 -16.21 0.78 -11.44
N GLU A 105 -16.46 -0.01 -12.49
CA GLU A 105 -16.51 -1.48 -12.40
C GLU A 105 -15.17 -2.05 -11.93
N LEU A 106 -14.07 -1.65 -12.57
CA LEU A 106 -12.73 -2.14 -12.23
C LEU A 106 -12.33 -1.77 -10.80
N ARG A 107 -12.66 -0.56 -10.34
CA ARG A 107 -12.46 -0.17 -8.94
C ARG A 107 -13.18 -1.11 -7.98
N GLY A 108 -14.43 -1.46 -8.27
CA GLY A 108 -15.21 -2.41 -7.47
C GLY A 108 -14.62 -3.83 -7.46
N ARG A 109 -14.06 -4.28 -8.58
CA ARG A 109 -13.37 -5.59 -8.68
C ARG A 109 -12.06 -5.58 -7.86
N ILE A 110 -11.25 -4.53 -7.97
CA ILE A 110 -10.03 -4.37 -7.17
C ILE A 110 -10.34 -4.31 -5.67
N GLU A 111 -11.39 -3.61 -5.27
CA GLU A 111 -11.80 -3.56 -3.87
C GLU A 111 -12.14 -4.95 -3.30
N LYS A 112 -12.79 -5.80 -4.10
CA LYS A 112 -13.05 -7.20 -3.73
C LYS A 112 -11.76 -8.00 -3.56
N LEU A 113 -10.76 -7.82 -4.45
CA LEU A 113 -9.46 -8.46 -4.34
C LEU A 113 -8.71 -8.01 -3.08
N GLN A 114 -8.69 -6.71 -2.79
CA GLN A 114 -8.08 -6.17 -1.58
C GLN A 114 -8.76 -6.71 -0.30
N LYS A 115 -10.09 -6.83 -0.33
CA LYS A 115 -10.85 -7.41 0.79
C LYS A 115 -10.49 -8.88 1.00
N ARG A 116 -10.41 -9.66 -0.07
CA ARG A 116 -9.96 -11.06 -0.01
C ARG A 116 -8.54 -11.20 0.53
N ALA A 117 -7.59 -10.38 0.05
CA ALA A 117 -6.22 -10.37 0.57
C ALA A 117 -6.17 -10.09 2.07
N ASN A 118 -6.97 -9.12 2.54
CA ASN A 118 -7.09 -8.81 3.97
C ASN A 118 -7.67 -9.98 4.79
N GLU A 119 -8.64 -10.71 4.26
CA GLU A 119 -9.23 -11.89 4.90
C GLU A 119 -8.22 -13.03 5.01
N LEU A 120 -7.51 -13.33 3.93
CA LEU A 120 -6.44 -14.33 3.91
C LEU A 120 -5.30 -13.96 4.87
N ARG A 121 -4.90 -12.69 4.90
CA ARG A 121 -3.89 -12.21 5.84
C ARG A 121 -4.31 -12.41 7.29
N LYS A 122 -5.57 -12.10 7.62
CA LYS A 122 -6.11 -12.31 8.98
C LYS A 122 -6.15 -13.79 9.35
N ALA A 123 -6.55 -14.65 8.43
CA ALA A 123 -6.58 -16.09 8.64
C ALA A 123 -5.17 -16.67 8.90
N ASN A 124 -4.19 -16.18 8.15
CA ASN A 124 -2.80 -16.66 8.23
C ASN A 124 -1.95 -15.95 9.30
N ALA A 125 -2.42 -14.84 9.86
CA ALA A 125 -1.64 -13.99 10.78
C ALA A 125 -1.04 -14.75 11.97
N GLY A 126 -1.75 -15.74 12.50
CA GLY A 126 -1.28 -16.58 13.61
C GLY A 126 -0.10 -17.45 13.21
N GLN A 127 -0.17 -18.07 12.05
CA GLN A 127 0.89 -18.94 11.53
C GLN A 127 2.13 -18.13 11.14
N VAL A 128 1.94 -17.05 10.38
CA VAL A 128 3.00 -16.10 10.01
C VAL A 128 3.75 -15.57 11.24
N MET A 129 3.00 -15.20 12.28
CA MET A 129 3.62 -14.75 13.54
C MET A 129 4.46 -15.85 14.20
N ASN A 130 3.96 -17.10 14.23
CA ASN A 130 4.69 -18.21 14.85
C ASN A 130 5.93 -18.59 14.05
N ASP A 131 5.85 -18.61 12.72
CA ASP A 131 6.98 -18.95 11.84
C ASP A 131 8.06 -17.88 11.90
N CYS A 132 7.68 -16.59 11.89
CA CYS A 132 8.60 -15.49 12.10
C CYS A 132 9.27 -15.56 13.49
N LEU A 133 8.51 -15.85 14.53
CA LEU A 133 9.04 -16.01 15.89
C LEU A 133 10.06 -17.15 15.96
N LYS A 134 9.78 -18.31 15.37
CA LYS A 134 10.72 -19.45 15.33
C LYS A 134 12.01 -19.07 14.62
N LEU A 135 11.91 -18.41 13.45
CA LEU A 135 13.07 -17.98 12.69
C LEU A 135 13.94 -17.00 13.50
N LEU A 136 13.31 -16.01 14.14
CA LEU A 136 14.04 -15.04 14.97
C LEU A 136 14.68 -15.71 16.19
N THR A 137 13.97 -16.60 16.87
CA THR A 137 14.51 -17.34 18.03
C THR A 137 15.72 -18.18 17.63
N SER A 138 15.67 -18.92 16.50
CA SER A 138 16.82 -19.71 16.04
C SER A 138 18.04 -18.86 15.67
N LYS A 139 17.84 -17.67 15.11
CA LYS A 139 18.92 -16.72 14.84
C LYS A 139 19.53 -16.17 16.13
N LEU A 140 18.71 -15.89 17.13
CA LEU A 140 19.17 -15.39 18.44
C LEU A 140 19.93 -16.44 19.23
N GLU A 141 19.52 -17.71 19.18
CA GLU A 141 20.24 -18.81 19.82
C GLU A 141 21.61 -19.07 19.17
N ALA A 142 21.75 -18.74 17.87
CA ALA A 142 23.03 -18.86 17.14
C ALA A 142 23.95 -17.66 17.36
N GLY A 143 23.46 -16.51 17.86
CA GLY A 143 24.20 -15.27 18.14
C GLY A 143 24.34 -14.99 19.63
N THR A 144 25.46 -14.37 20.02
CA THR A 144 25.75 -13.93 21.41
C THR A 144 25.53 -12.43 21.61
N GLU A 145 24.90 -11.75 20.63
CA GLU A 145 24.79 -10.30 20.65
C GLU A 145 23.63 -9.82 21.52
N ALA A 146 23.89 -8.84 22.38
CA ALA A 146 22.87 -8.18 23.20
C ALA A 146 21.90 -7.30 22.38
N ILE A 147 22.25 -7.00 21.11
CA ILE A 147 21.49 -6.17 20.18
C ILE A 147 21.17 -6.98 18.93
N CYS A 148 19.89 -7.05 18.60
CA CYS A 148 19.38 -7.74 17.44
C CYS A 148 18.63 -6.78 16.51
N VAL A 149 19.08 -6.67 15.26
CA VAL A 149 18.40 -5.90 14.20
C VAL A 149 18.04 -6.83 13.06
N GLU A 150 16.74 -7.13 12.92
CA GLU A 150 16.27 -8.17 12.00
C GLU A 150 15.09 -7.74 11.16
N ARG A 151 15.00 -8.31 9.95
CA ARG A 151 13.83 -8.22 9.09
C ARG A 151 12.81 -9.28 9.52
N MET A 152 11.57 -8.84 9.69
CA MET A 152 10.42 -9.69 9.95
C MET A 152 9.68 -9.95 8.64
N ASP A 153 9.97 -11.08 8.00
CA ASP A 153 9.38 -11.45 6.72
C ASP A 153 8.02 -12.15 6.88
N GLY A 154 7.35 -12.38 5.74
CA GLY A 154 6.14 -13.20 5.67
C GLY A 154 4.82 -12.46 5.85
N GLY A 155 4.79 -11.12 5.73
CA GLY A 155 3.55 -10.35 5.84
C GLY A 155 3.12 -10.08 7.29
N VAL A 156 4.09 -9.99 8.19
CA VAL A 156 3.87 -9.62 9.61
C VAL A 156 3.27 -8.22 9.68
N ASP A 157 2.07 -8.09 10.24
CA ASP A 157 1.46 -6.79 10.48
C ASP A 157 1.97 -6.13 11.78
N ALA A 158 1.70 -4.83 11.95
CA ALA A 158 2.16 -4.05 13.09
C ALA A 158 1.75 -4.65 14.46
N LYS A 159 0.56 -5.25 14.54
CA LYS A 159 0.07 -5.93 15.75
C LYS A 159 0.84 -7.23 16.01
N SER A 160 1.10 -8.00 14.96
CA SER A 160 1.88 -9.25 15.05
C SER A 160 3.32 -8.95 15.38
N ALA A 161 3.92 -7.89 14.80
CA ALA A 161 5.26 -7.42 15.13
C ALA A 161 5.41 -7.09 16.62
N GLN A 162 4.44 -6.35 17.19
CA GLN A 162 4.43 -6.07 18.63
C GLN A 162 4.38 -7.35 19.47
N LYS A 163 3.52 -8.30 19.14
CA LYS A 163 3.40 -9.58 19.84
C LYS A 163 4.66 -10.44 19.74
N ILE A 164 5.33 -10.42 18.57
CA ILE A 164 6.61 -11.09 18.37
C ILE A 164 7.65 -10.53 19.34
N VAL A 165 7.78 -9.20 19.38
CA VAL A 165 8.72 -8.52 20.28
C VAL A 165 8.41 -8.82 21.75
N GLU A 166 7.13 -8.80 22.16
CA GLU A 166 6.70 -9.16 23.52
C GLU A 166 7.09 -10.59 23.90
N LYS A 167 6.94 -11.56 22.96
CA LYS A 167 7.34 -12.96 23.16
C LYS A 167 8.86 -13.13 23.20
N LEU A 168 9.58 -12.46 22.30
CA LEU A 168 11.04 -12.46 22.30
C LEU A 168 11.60 -11.91 23.63
N LYS A 169 11.05 -10.83 24.14
CA LYS A 169 11.43 -10.25 25.43
C LYS A 169 11.18 -11.15 26.64
N LYS A 170 10.17 -12.00 26.61
CA LYS A 170 9.93 -12.97 27.67
C LYS A 170 11.05 -14.01 27.75
N ASN A 171 11.58 -14.42 26.60
CA ASN A 171 12.64 -15.43 26.52
C ASN A 171 14.03 -14.81 26.64
N HIS A 172 14.21 -13.56 26.18
CA HIS A 172 15.48 -12.82 26.16
C HIS A 172 15.28 -11.42 26.77
N PRO A 173 15.13 -11.28 28.11
CA PRO A 173 14.78 -10.01 28.74
C PRO A 173 15.83 -8.91 28.57
N ASP A 174 17.10 -9.27 28.50
CA ASP A 174 18.23 -8.31 28.43
C ASP A 174 18.56 -7.88 27.00
N MET A 175 17.93 -8.48 26.00
CA MET A 175 18.19 -8.21 24.59
C MET A 175 17.46 -6.94 24.11
N SER A 176 18.18 -6.10 23.38
CA SER A 176 17.59 -4.99 22.61
C SER A 176 17.27 -5.46 21.19
N PHE A 177 16.04 -5.22 20.72
CA PHE A 177 15.56 -5.69 19.45
C PHE A 177 15.03 -4.55 18.56
N PHE A 178 15.44 -4.53 17.29
CA PHE A 178 14.88 -3.67 16.26
C PHE A 178 14.39 -4.53 15.11
N GLY A 179 13.11 -4.45 14.81
CA GLY A 179 12.48 -5.20 13.73
C GLY A 179 11.95 -4.31 12.63
N VAL A 180 12.09 -4.74 11.38
CA VAL A 180 11.56 -4.06 10.20
C VAL A 180 10.68 -5.03 9.43
N CYS A 181 9.45 -4.62 9.08
CA CYS A 181 8.56 -5.40 8.23
C CYS A 181 7.91 -4.55 7.15
N GLU A 182 7.81 -5.11 5.96
CA GLU A 182 7.12 -4.49 4.84
C GLU A 182 5.62 -4.73 4.92
N GLN A 183 4.82 -3.72 4.57
CA GLN A 183 3.36 -3.80 4.54
C GLN A 183 2.78 -3.12 3.30
N GLY A 184 1.55 -3.49 2.97
CA GLY A 184 0.82 -2.91 1.86
C GLY A 184 1.45 -3.21 0.50
N GLY A 185 2.13 -4.38 0.35
CA GLY A 185 2.80 -4.73 -0.90
C GLY A 185 4.03 -3.87 -1.21
N GLY A 186 4.73 -3.39 -0.19
CA GLY A 186 5.91 -2.54 -0.34
C GLY A 186 5.62 -1.03 -0.28
N GLU A 187 4.42 -0.62 0.08
CA GLU A 187 4.08 0.82 0.21
C GLU A 187 4.59 1.46 1.49
N ARG A 188 4.88 0.65 2.50
CA ARG A 188 5.38 1.15 3.79
C ARG A 188 6.23 0.12 4.52
N LEU A 189 7.17 0.62 5.32
CA LEU A 189 7.90 -0.16 6.30
C LEU A 189 7.37 0.16 7.69
N VAL A 190 7.11 -0.87 8.48
CA VAL A 190 6.86 -0.75 9.91
C VAL A 190 8.12 -1.12 10.66
N CYS A 191 8.56 -0.22 11.55
CA CYS A 191 9.71 -0.41 12.41
C CYS A 191 9.24 -0.56 13.85
N VAL A 192 9.79 -1.51 14.56
CA VAL A 192 9.55 -1.71 16.00
C VAL A 192 10.89 -1.77 16.73
N ALA A 193 10.97 -1.10 17.86
CA ALA A 193 12.16 -1.09 18.70
C ALA A 193 11.81 -1.50 20.13
N SER A 194 12.66 -2.29 20.78
CA SER A 194 12.50 -2.69 22.15
C SER A 194 13.87 -2.75 22.83
N GLY A 195 14.07 -1.96 23.89
CA GLY A 195 15.28 -1.97 24.70
C GLY A 195 15.37 -3.15 25.67
N GLY A 196 16.56 -3.58 26.02
CA GLY A 196 16.82 -4.64 26.97
C GLY A 196 16.38 -4.33 28.41
N GLY A 197 16.37 -5.36 29.28
CA GLY A 197 15.86 -5.25 30.66
C GLY A 197 16.65 -4.33 31.58
N GLY A 198 17.92 -4.07 31.27
CA GLY A 198 18.78 -3.13 32.01
C GLY A 198 18.47 -1.65 31.79
N GLY A 199 17.57 -1.32 30.83
CA GLY A 199 17.18 0.06 30.56
C GLY A 199 18.23 0.88 29.79
N GLU A 200 19.27 0.23 29.30
CA GLU A 200 20.40 0.86 28.62
C GLU A 200 20.03 1.46 27.26
N VAL A 201 19.12 0.84 26.51
CA VAL A 201 18.67 1.34 25.22
C VAL A 201 17.27 1.93 25.28
N ASP A 202 17.16 3.25 25.04
CA ASP A 202 15.85 3.93 24.91
C ASP A 202 15.24 3.64 23.55
N SER A 203 14.19 2.79 23.52
CA SER A 203 13.51 2.37 22.28
C SER A 203 12.92 3.54 21.51
N ALA A 204 12.40 4.56 22.20
CA ALA A 204 11.81 5.72 21.52
C ALA A 204 12.88 6.58 20.86
N ARG A 205 14.02 6.77 21.51
CA ARG A 205 15.17 7.49 20.95
C ARG A 205 15.79 6.72 19.78
N TRP A 206 15.99 5.39 19.93
CA TRP A 206 16.47 4.53 18.87
C TRP A 206 15.61 4.61 17.62
N LEU A 207 14.31 4.37 17.78
CA LEU A 207 13.36 4.45 16.67
C LEU A 207 13.35 5.84 16.01
N LYS A 208 13.34 6.92 16.81
CA LYS A 208 13.29 8.30 16.30
C LYS A 208 14.53 8.65 15.48
N GLY A 209 15.72 8.19 15.91
CA GLY A 209 16.98 8.38 15.18
C GLY A 209 16.94 7.72 13.79
N VAL A 210 16.41 6.49 13.71
CA VAL A 210 16.25 5.78 12.44
C VAL A 210 15.19 6.47 11.57
N LEU A 211 13.99 6.69 12.08
CA LEU A 211 12.90 7.28 11.31
C LEU A 211 13.21 8.69 10.80
N GLY A 212 13.95 9.48 11.58
CA GLY A 212 14.35 10.85 11.19
C GLY A 212 15.16 10.91 9.90
N LYS A 213 16.00 9.90 9.63
CA LYS A 213 16.81 9.81 8.40
C LYS A 213 15.96 9.48 7.16
N PHE A 214 14.88 8.74 7.33
CA PHE A 214 14.05 8.21 6.24
C PHE A 214 12.66 8.87 6.15
N GLY A 215 12.44 10.02 6.81
CA GLY A 215 11.16 10.73 6.76
C GLY A 215 9.99 10.00 7.41
N GLY A 216 10.27 9.02 8.26
CA GLY A 216 9.26 8.21 8.93
C GLY A 216 8.61 8.93 10.12
N LYS A 217 7.48 8.38 10.58
CA LYS A 217 6.73 8.86 11.74
C LYS A 217 6.50 7.73 12.71
N GLY A 218 6.67 8.00 13.99
CA GLY A 218 6.46 7.00 15.04
C GLY A 218 6.70 7.56 16.44
N GLY A 219 6.54 6.70 17.43
CA GLY A 219 6.75 7.07 18.82
C GLY A 219 6.61 5.85 19.71
N GLY A 220 6.73 6.08 21.01
CA GLY A 220 6.65 5.02 22.00
C GLY A 220 7.21 5.44 23.34
N THR A 221 7.60 4.46 24.13
CA THR A 221 8.21 4.59 25.45
C THR A 221 9.67 4.12 25.40
N LYS A 222 10.39 4.28 26.50
CA LYS A 222 11.76 3.72 26.63
C LYS A 222 11.79 2.20 26.43
N LYS A 223 10.71 1.49 26.78
CA LYS A 223 10.64 0.02 26.70
C LYS A 223 10.21 -0.52 25.35
N PHE A 224 9.38 0.22 24.61
CA PHE A 224 8.85 -0.18 23.31
C PHE A 224 8.46 1.05 22.49
N ALA A 225 8.86 1.06 21.25
CA ALA A 225 8.49 2.09 20.27
C ALA A 225 8.14 1.47 18.92
N GLN A 226 7.26 2.12 18.18
CA GLN A 226 6.82 1.68 16.86
C GLN A 226 6.64 2.87 15.94
N GLY A 227 6.96 2.69 14.67
CA GLY A 227 6.79 3.71 13.66
C GLY A 227 6.68 3.15 12.26
N GLN A 228 6.51 4.03 11.29
CA GLN A 228 6.39 3.66 9.89
C GLN A 228 7.11 4.65 8.99
N ILE A 229 7.63 4.15 7.88
CA ILE A 229 8.19 4.91 6.77
C ILE A 229 7.27 4.65 5.57
N LEU A 230 6.76 5.71 4.94
CA LEU A 230 6.01 5.59 3.69
C LEU A 230 7.03 5.53 2.55
N LEU A 231 6.85 4.56 1.67
CA LEU A 231 7.71 4.37 0.51
C LEU A 231 7.07 5.03 -0.70
N GLY A 232 7.84 5.80 -1.44
CA GLY A 232 7.45 6.34 -2.74
C GLY A 232 7.47 5.27 -3.83
N ASP A 233 6.90 5.57 -4.98
CA ASP A 233 6.95 4.67 -6.14
C ASP A 233 8.41 4.39 -6.53
N GLY A 234 8.85 3.14 -6.38
CA GLY A 234 10.21 2.69 -6.65
C GLY A 234 11.21 2.76 -5.49
N GLU A 235 10.83 3.29 -4.33
CA GLU A 235 11.70 3.36 -3.14
C GLU A 235 11.65 2.08 -2.27
N GLY A 236 10.66 1.20 -2.51
CA GLY A 236 10.54 -0.08 -1.80
C GLY A 236 11.41 -1.15 -2.43
N GLY A 237 12.30 -1.72 -1.68
CA GLY A 237 13.13 -2.83 -2.13
C GLY A 237 14.06 -3.31 -1.03
N ARG A 238 14.70 -4.45 -1.27
CA ARG A 238 15.62 -5.07 -0.32
C ARG A 238 16.72 -4.10 0.13
N ASP A 239 17.28 -3.32 -0.80
CA ASP A 239 18.34 -2.35 -0.53
C ASP A 239 17.90 -1.23 0.43
N PHE A 240 16.67 -0.77 0.33
CA PHE A 240 16.13 0.24 1.24
C PHE A 240 15.91 -0.32 2.65
N VAL A 241 15.37 -1.53 2.77
CA VAL A 241 15.24 -2.23 4.07
C VAL A 241 16.59 -2.42 4.70
N ASP A 242 17.60 -2.85 3.93
CA ASP A 242 18.97 -3.05 4.41
C ASP A 242 19.59 -1.72 4.87
N ALA A 243 19.32 -0.61 4.19
CA ALA A 243 19.75 0.73 4.61
C ALA A 243 19.10 1.15 5.95
N VAL A 244 17.81 0.87 6.14
CA VAL A 244 17.11 1.14 7.41
C VAL A 244 17.71 0.29 8.55
N MET A 245 17.97 -0.99 8.30
CA MET A 245 18.58 -1.89 9.26
C MET A 245 20.02 -1.49 9.60
N ALA A 246 20.82 -1.08 8.60
CA ALA A 246 22.17 -0.57 8.82
C ALA A 246 22.16 0.68 9.71
N LYS A 247 21.24 1.62 9.45
CA LYS A 247 21.09 2.80 10.31
C LYS A 247 20.63 2.44 11.72
N ALA A 248 19.79 1.42 11.88
CA ALA A 248 19.36 0.96 13.20
C ALA A 248 20.55 0.40 14.02
N ARG A 249 21.46 -0.34 13.38
CA ARG A 249 22.69 -0.82 14.03
C ARG A 249 23.64 0.33 14.40
N GLU A 250 23.87 1.26 13.49
CA GLU A 250 24.68 2.45 13.73
C GLU A 250 24.14 3.26 14.93
N GLN A 251 22.85 3.55 14.94
CA GLN A 251 22.21 4.38 15.96
C GLN A 251 22.30 3.77 17.36
N VAL A 252 22.15 2.47 17.49
CA VAL A 252 22.25 1.82 18.82
C VAL A 252 23.68 1.80 19.33
N LEU A 253 24.67 1.62 18.45
CA LEU A 253 26.08 1.69 18.82
C LEU A 253 26.46 3.10 19.27
N GLU A 254 25.99 4.16 18.60
CA GLU A 254 26.15 5.54 19.04
C GLU A 254 25.60 5.77 20.45
N MET A 255 24.40 5.22 20.73
CA MET A 255 23.77 5.33 22.03
C MET A 255 24.54 4.60 23.14
N GLU A 256 25.09 3.43 22.85
CA GLU A 256 25.95 2.70 23.82
C GLU A 256 27.25 3.43 24.13
N VAL A 257 27.89 4.07 23.12
CA VAL A 257 29.11 4.86 23.32
C VAL A 257 28.83 6.10 24.17
N GLU A 258 27.71 6.79 23.92
CA GLU A 258 27.28 7.96 24.71
C GLU A 258 27.06 7.59 26.19
N MET A 259 26.48 6.43 26.45
CA MET A 259 26.22 5.97 27.82
C MET A 259 27.53 5.62 28.57
N LYS A 260 28.51 4.99 27.88
CA LYS A 260 29.81 4.66 28.46
C LYS A 260 30.69 5.90 28.71
N ASN A 261 30.45 6.99 27.96
CA ASN A 261 31.20 8.24 28.12
C ASN A 261 30.51 9.25 29.04
N GLY A 262 29.30 8.98 29.51
CA GLY A 262 28.52 9.82 30.42
C GLY A 262 28.58 9.41 31.88
N GLU A 263 29.30 8.30 32.19
CA GLU A 263 29.75 7.94 33.52
C GLU A 263 31.19 8.47 33.76
#